data_bdba95e98c053cf57fa6c2ec57839411
#
_entry.id   bdba95e98c053cf57fa6c2ec57839411
#
_cell.length_a   1.000
_cell.length_b   1.000
_cell.length_c   1.000
_cell.angle_alpha   90.00
_cell.angle_beta   90.00
_cell.angle_gamma   90.00
#
_symmetry.space_group_name_H-M   'P 1'
#
loop_
_entity.id
_entity.type
_entity.pdbx_description
1 polymer ?
#
loop_
_entity_poly.entity_id
_entity_poly.type
_entity_poly.pdbx_seq_one_letter_code
_entity_poly.pdbx_strand_id
1 'polypeptide(L)'
;LTNLAYSATAPYNCPKSARILADAVKVISNMTFKSSGIANPVLGLAKLAAGITNDELKTYANSICPATGSLQPLVYYDSWTWAYNNIFLSEYFLLTGDTSVTNGIREWTSSLAEAQSMYGTLGHHYTENRHDGTHGSAWGYGPMHACSIPAGISIVLAKKCGIGHPEIDPAIDRLGKNESYYVDKGGLPYGEHAPEL
;
A
#
# COMPACT_ATOMS: atom_id res chain seq x y z
N LEU A 1 -5.25 32.18 7.98
CA LEU A 1 -6.13 31.43 7.06
C LEU A 1 -7.54 32.03 6.95
N THR A 2 -8.01 32.73 7.98
CA THR A 2 -9.39 33.28 8.02
C THR A 2 -9.68 34.34 6.96
N ASN A 3 -8.65 35.06 6.51
CA ASN A 3 -8.79 36.17 5.54
C ASN A 3 -8.56 35.74 4.08
N LEU A 4 -8.34 34.44 3.81
CA LEU A 4 -8.16 33.95 2.45
C LEU A 4 -9.48 33.54 1.84
N ALA A 5 -9.67 33.89 0.57
CA ALA A 5 -10.89 33.54 -0.16
C ALA A 5 -11.03 32.02 -0.31
N TYR A 6 -12.20 31.53 0.02
CA TYR A 6 -12.62 30.16 -0.22
C TYR A 6 -13.71 30.15 -1.31
N SER A 7 -13.62 29.18 -2.20
CA SER A 7 -14.64 28.96 -3.22
C SER A 7 -15.27 27.56 -3.03
N ALA A 8 -16.57 27.53 -2.80
CA ALA A 8 -17.32 26.27 -2.71
C ALA A 8 -17.43 25.56 -4.07
N THR A 9 -17.33 26.31 -5.18
CA THR A 9 -17.39 25.77 -6.56
C THR A 9 -16.03 25.33 -7.09
N ALA A 10 -14.94 25.76 -6.45
CA ALA A 10 -13.58 25.36 -6.80
C ALA A 10 -12.73 25.14 -5.54
N PRO A 11 -13.13 24.21 -4.65
CA PRO A 11 -12.56 24.07 -3.31
C PRO A 11 -11.08 23.67 -3.32
N TYR A 12 -10.61 23.03 -4.39
CA TYR A 12 -9.19 22.61 -4.51
C TYR A 12 -8.29 23.63 -5.18
N ASN A 13 -8.84 24.65 -5.81
CA ASN A 13 -8.11 25.65 -6.61
C ASN A 13 -8.33 27.10 -6.13
N CYS A 14 -8.79 27.28 -4.90
CA CYS A 14 -8.96 28.62 -4.33
C CYS A 14 -7.73 29.04 -3.51
N PRO A 15 -7.53 30.37 -3.25
CA PRO A 15 -6.41 30.86 -2.48
C PRO A 15 -6.26 30.24 -1.09
N LYS A 16 -7.36 29.88 -0.45
CA LYS A 16 -7.34 29.19 0.85
C LYS A 16 -6.77 27.78 0.75
N SER A 17 -7.17 27.00 -0.25
CA SER A 17 -6.66 25.65 -0.48
C SER A 17 -5.19 25.69 -0.86
N ALA A 18 -4.77 26.64 -1.71
CA ALA A 18 -3.36 26.81 -2.06
C ALA A 18 -2.50 27.10 -0.83
N ARG A 19 -3.00 27.93 0.10
CA ARG A 19 -2.28 28.22 1.34
C ARG A 19 -2.22 27.00 2.26
N ILE A 20 -3.31 26.25 2.42
CA ILE A 20 -3.33 25.02 3.23
C ILE A 20 -2.32 24.01 2.67
N LEU A 21 -2.28 23.85 1.34
CA LEU A 21 -1.32 22.96 0.68
C LEU A 21 0.13 23.41 0.94
N ALA A 22 0.41 24.71 0.78
CA ALA A 22 1.76 25.24 1.03
C ALA A 22 2.21 25.03 2.48
N ASP A 23 1.32 25.26 3.45
CA ASP A 23 1.60 25.02 4.86
C ASP A 23 1.81 23.52 5.15
N ALA A 24 1.01 22.63 4.54
CA ALA A 24 1.19 21.18 4.65
C ALA A 24 2.53 20.73 4.06
N VAL A 25 2.89 21.18 2.86
CA VAL A 25 4.19 20.88 2.24
C VAL A 25 5.35 21.33 3.14
N LYS A 26 5.26 22.52 3.72
CA LYS A 26 6.30 23.01 4.65
C LYS A 26 6.44 22.09 5.88
N VAL A 27 5.34 21.63 6.44
CA VAL A 27 5.38 20.69 7.59
C VAL A 27 5.99 19.37 7.17
N ILE A 28 5.50 18.77 6.07
CA ILE A 28 5.98 17.48 5.54
C ILE A 28 7.48 17.54 5.21
N SER A 29 7.96 18.65 4.66
CA SER A 29 9.39 18.83 4.32
C SER A 29 10.31 18.74 5.54
N ASN A 30 9.81 19.13 6.72
CA ASN A 30 10.57 19.10 7.97
C ASN A 30 10.37 17.78 8.78
N MET A 31 9.45 16.91 8.37
CA MET A 31 9.27 15.64 9.03
C MET A 31 10.34 14.64 8.64
N THR A 32 10.77 13.81 9.58
CA THR A 32 11.78 12.77 9.38
C THR A 32 11.20 11.39 9.67
N PHE A 33 11.79 10.35 9.08
CA PHE A 33 11.39 8.96 9.27
C PHE A 33 11.84 8.47 10.66
N LYS A 34 10.92 8.46 11.63
CA LYS A 34 11.22 8.09 13.03
C LYS A 34 10.26 7.04 13.60
N SER A 35 9.16 6.79 12.90
CA SER A 35 8.12 5.88 13.38
C SER A 35 8.35 4.45 12.88
N SER A 36 7.56 3.51 13.37
CA SER A 36 7.44 2.15 12.86
C SER A 36 6.08 1.95 12.17
N GLY A 37 5.88 0.80 11.56
CA GLY A 37 4.63 0.46 10.89
C GLY A 37 4.35 1.36 9.68
N ILE A 38 3.07 1.68 9.44
CA ILE A 38 2.62 2.40 8.25
C ILE A 38 2.94 3.90 8.24
N ALA A 39 3.33 4.49 9.36
CA ALA A 39 3.53 5.94 9.44
C ALA A 39 4.66 6.43 8.51
N ASN A 40 5.75 5.69 8.42
CA ASN A 40 6.87 6.05 7.55
C ASN A 40 6.55 5.93 6.05
N PRO A 41 6.01 4.83 5.51
CA PRO A 41 5.65 4.79 4.10
C PRO A 41 4.58 5.82 3.74
N VAL A 42 3.63 6.12 4.63
CA VAL A 42 2.66 7.21 4.41
C VAL A 42 3.36 8.57 4.37
N LEU A 43 4.32 8.84 5.25
CA LEU A 43 5.15 10.05 5.16
C LEU A 43 5.94 10.10 3.85
N GLY A 44 6.49 8.96 3.42
CA GLY A 44 7.17 8.84 2.12
C GLY A 44 6.26 9.22 0.96
N LEU A 45 5.04 8.70 0.92
CA LEU A 45 4.04 9.07 -0.09
C LEU A 45 3.69 10.56 -0.03
N ALA A 46 3.54 11.13 1.17
CA ALA A 46 3.28 12.56 1.32
C ALA A 46 4.46 13.43 0.83
N LYS A 47 5.71 13.00 1.07
CA LYS A 47 6.90 13.65 0.53
C LYS A 47 6.94 13.59 -1.00
N LEU A 48 6.65 12.43 -1.61
CA LEU A 48 6.54 12.29 -3.07
C LEU A 48 5.46 13.21 -3.65
N ALA A 49 4.28 13.23 -3.05
CA ALA A 49 3.18 14.11 -3.45
C ALA A 49 3.53 15.61 -3.33
N ALA A 50 4.41 15.96 -2.40
CA ALA A 50 4.97 17.31 -2.25
C ALA A 50 6.13 17.62 -3.21
N GLY A 51 6.52 16.69 -4.09
CA GLY A 51 7.63 16.83 -5.01
C GLY A 51 9.01 16.71 -4.36
N ILE A 52 9.10 16.10 -3.20
CA ILE A 52 10.36 15.94 -2.44
C ILE A 52 10.98 14.60 -2.83
N THR A 53 12.17 14.64 -3.43
CA THR A 53 12.94 13.45 -3.89
C THR A 53 14.40 13.55 -3.46
N ASN A 54 14.63 13.88 -2.19
CA ASN A 54 15.94 14.08 -1.62
C ASN A 54 16.64 12.78 -1.15
N ASP A 55 17.89 12.89 -0.72
CA ASP A 55 18.69 11.74 -0.27
C ASP A 55 18.10 11.05 0.96
N GLU A 56 17.41 11.78 1.84
CA GLU A 56 16.70 11.19 2.98
C GLU A 56 15.61 10.20 2.51
N LEU A 57 14.82 10.63 1.51
CA LEU A 57 13.76 9.78 0.94
C LEU A 57 14.34 8.56 0.24
N LYS A 58 15.44 8.75 -0.52
CA LYS A 58 16.17 7.65 -1.17
C LYS A 58 16.73 6.67 -0.14
N THR A 59 17.34 7.17 0.92
CA THR A 59 17.87 6.34 2.01
C THR A 59 16.75 5.53 2.66
N TYR A 60 15.61 6.15 2.93
CA TYR A 60 14.44 5.46 3.47
C TYR A 60 13.95 4.38 2.50
N ALA A 61 13.78 4.70 1.21
CA ALA A 61 13.33 3.74 0.20
C ALA A 61 14.22 2.49 0.18
N ASN A 62 15.53 2.67 0.16
CA ASN A 62 16.46 1.54 0.19
C ASN A 62 16.43 0.76 1.52
N SER A 63 16.19 1.43 2.64
CA SER A 63 16.16 0.80 3.97
C SER A 63 15.00 -0.16 4.18
N ILE A 64 13.91 0.02 3.44
CA ILE A 64 12.72 -0.85 3.52
C ILE A 64 12.67 -1.93 2.44
N CYS A 65 13.70 -2.02 1.60
CA CYS A 65 13.83 -3.10 0.64
C CYS A 65 14.31 -4.36 1.36
N PRO A 66 13.50 -5.44 1.43
CA PRO A 66 13.93 -6.68 2.02
C PRO A 66 14.99 -7.35 1.15
N ALA A 67 15.85 -8.14 1.76
CA ALA A 67 16.72 -9.05 1.02
C ALA A 67 15.88 -10.16 0.38
N THR A 68 16.35 -10.66 -0.76
CA THR A 68 15.65 -11.74 -1.48
C THR A 68 15.41 -12.94 -0.58
N GLY A 69 14.15 -13.38 -0.50
CA GLY A 69 13.73 -14.51 0.30
C GLY A 69 13.78 -14.29 1.82
N SER A 70 13.98 -13.04 2.27
CA SER A 70 14.08 -12.73 3.69
C SER A 70 12.73 -12.48 4.36
N LEU A 71 11.67 -12.25 3.58
CA LEU A 71 10.35 -12.04 4.13
C LEU A 71 9.79 -13.34 4.66
N GLN A 72 9.54 -13.35 5.96
CA GLN A 72 8.89 -14.45 6.65
C GLN A 72 7.49 -14.00 7.05
N PRO A 73 6.48 -14.86 7.00
CA PRO A 73 5.17 -14.54 7.55
C PRO A 73 5.33 -14.23 9.03
N LEU A 74 5.10 -12.99 9.41
CA LEU A 74 5.32 -12.50 10.76
C LEU A 74 4.02 -12.16 11.47
N VAL A 75 4.15 -11.89 12.73
CA VAL A 75 3.15 -11.76 13.76
C VAL A 75 2.61 -10.33 13.77
N TYR A 76 1.30 -10.11 13.72
CA TYR A 76 0.58 -8.85 13.95
C TYR A 76 0.78 -7.67 12.96
N TYR A 77 -0.25 -7.31 12.25
CA TYR A 77 -0.41 -6.12 11.38
C TYR A 77 0.57 -5.99 10.21
N ASP A 78 1.25 -7.04 9.84
CA ASP A 78 2.28 -7.00 8.80
C ASP A 78 1.70 -6.73 7.42
N SER A 79 0.50 -7.24 7.11
CA SER A 79 -0.16 -7.00 5.84
C SER A 79 -0.34 -5.50 5.54
N TRP A 80 -0.63 -4.69 6.56
CA TRP A 80 -0.68 -3.23 6.43
C TRP A 80 0.67 -2.63 6.08
N THR A 81 1.69 -2.97 6.87
CA THR A 81 3.05 -2.42 6.71
C THR A 81 3.62 -2.80 5.35
N TRP A 82 3.46 -4.04 4.94
CA TRP A 82 3.97 -4.53 3.65
C TRP A 82 3.25 -3.88 2.48
N ALA A 83 1.93 -3.76 2.54
CA ALA A 83 1.15 -3.10 1.52
C ALA A 83 1.59 -1.64 1.33
N TYR A 84 1.70 -0.87 2.41
CA TYR A 84 2.11 0.53 2.33
C TYR A 84 3.58 0.70 1.97
N ASN A 85 4.49 -0.17 2.41
CA ASN A 85 5.88 -0.17 1.95
C ASN A 85 5.95 -0.39 0.43
N ASN A 86 5.19 -1.35 -0.08
CA ASN A 86 5.19 -1.66 -1.51
C ASN A 86 4.53 -0.57 -2.34
N ILE A 87 3.44 0.06 -1.86
CA ILE A 87 2.85 1.24 -2.50
C ILE A 87 3.89 2.37 -2.59
N PHE A 88 4.55 2.68 -1.48
CA PHE A 88 5.56 3.74 -1.46
C PHE A 88 6.73 3.45 -2.41
N LEU A 89 7.30 2.24 -2.37
CA LEU A 89 8.40 1.89 -3.26
C LEU A 89 8.00 1.93 -4.74
N SER A 90 6.79 1.48 -5.06
CA SER A 90 6.28 1.51 -6.42
C SER A 90 6.08 2.95 -6.92
N GLU A 91 5.46 3.82 -6.12
CA GLU A 91 5.29 5.24 -6.46
C GLU A 91 6.64 5.96 -6.53
N TYR A 92 7.57 5.65 -5.63
CA TYR A 92 8.94 6.16 -5.67
C TYR A 92 9.65 5.78 -6.98
N PHE A 93 9.57 4.50 -7.36
CA PHE A 93 10.14 4.03 -8.62
C PHE A 93 9.50 4.69 -9.83
N LEU A 94 8.17 4.78 -9.89
CA LEU A 94 7.45 5.38 -11.00
C LEU A 94 7.78 6.87 -11.16
N LEU A 95 8.05 7.58 -10.08
CA LEU A 95 8.37 8.99 -10.10
C LEU A 95 9.85 9.27 -10.39
N THR A 96 10.75 8.45 -9.84
CA THR A 96 12.21 8.73 -9.89
C THR A 96 12.96 7.92 -10.93
N GLY A 97 12.43 6.77 -11.35
CA GLY A 97 13.14 5.78 -12.17
C GLY A 97 14.28 5.06 -11.44
N ASP A 98 14.38 5.18 -10.10
CA ASP A 98 15.47 4.57 -9.33
C ASP A 98 15.29 3.05 -9.25
N THR A 99 16.08 2.33 -10.04
CA THR A 99 16.02 0.87 -10.14
C THR A 99 16.56 0.14 -8.91
N SER A 100 17.20 0.84 -7.97
CA SER A 100 17.74 0.21 -6.75
C SER A 100 16.66 -0.43 -5.88
N VAL A 101 15.40 0.02 -6.00
CA VAL A 101 14.27 -0.49 -5.22
C VAL A 101 13.49 -1.61 -5.89
N THR A 102 13.79 -1.97 -7.15
CA THR A 102 13.01 -2.95 -7.92
C THR A 102 12.97 -4.34 -7.29
N ASN A 103 14.07 -4.77 -6.66
CA ASN A 103 14.08 -6.03 -5.93
C ASN A 103 13.18 -5.97 -4.69
N GLY A 104 13.20 -4.86 -3.96
CA GLY A 104 12.29 -4.65 -2.82
C GLY A 104 10.82 -4.70 -3.23
N ILE A 105 10.45 -4.05 -4.34
CA ILE A 105 9.09 -4.10 -4.88
C ILE A 105 8.71 -5.55 -5.21
N ARG A 106 9.62 -6.32 -5.84
CA ARG A 106 9.37 -7.73 -6.19
C ARG A 106 9.11 -8.57 -4.96
N GLU A 107 9.95 -8.46 -3.93
CA GLU A 107 9.83 -9.24 -2.69
C GLU A 107 8.52 -8.93 -1.96
N TRP A 108 8.18 -7.65 -1.78
CA TRP A 108 6.91 -7.27 -1.19
C TRP A 108 5.72 -7.77 -1.99
N THR A 109 5.78 -7.66 -3.32
CA THR A 109 4.69 -8.06 -4.21
C THR A 109 4.45 -9.56 -4.19
N SER A 110 5.51 -10.37 -4.33
CA SER A 110 5.38 -11.82 -4.30
C SER A 110 4.82 -12.29 -2.96
N SER A 111 5.36 -11.76 -1.86
CA SER A 111 4.89 -12.12 -0.53
C SER A 111 3.43 -11.74 -0.27
N LEU A 112 3.00 -10.55 -0.71
CA LEU A 112 1.59 -10.15 -0.58
C LEU A 112 0.66 -10.99 -1.46
N ALA A 113 1.07 -11.31 -2.68
CA ALA A 113 0.28 -12.14 -3.58
C ALA A 113 0.13 -13.58 -3.07
N GLU A 114 1.22 -14.15 -2.57
CA GLU A 114 1.22 -15.50 -2.00
C GLU A 114 0.51 -15.58 -0.66
N ALA A 115 0.49 -14.49 0.12
CA ALA A 115 -0.16 -14.41 1.43
C ALA A 115 -1.68 -14.22 1.37
N GLN A 116 -2.24 -13.98 0.20
CA GLN A 116 -3.70 -13.88 0.06
C GLN A 116 -4.39 -15.19 0.45
N SER A 117 -5.62 -15.07 0.95
CA SER A 117 -6.52 -16.21 1.06
C SER A 117 -6.92 -16.75 -0.31
N MET A 118 -7.57 -17.90 -0.34
CA MET A 118 -8.15 -18.48 -1.55
C MET A 118 -9.16 -17.55 -2.25
N TYR A 119 -9.68 -16.56 -1.53
CA TYR A 119 -10.62 -15.55 -2.03
C TYR A 119 -9.94 -14.20 -2.37
N GLY A 120 -8.62 -14.11 -2.21
CA GLY A 120 -7.85 -12.91 -2.53
C GLY A 120 -7.79 -11.86 -1.43
N THR A 121 -8.33 -12.16 -0.25
CA THR A 121 -8.30 -11.26 0.90
C THR A 121 -7.07 -11.50 1.79
N LEU A 122 -6.78 -10.51 2.63
CA LEU A 122 -5.80 -10.61 3.70
C LEU A 122 -6.49 -10.30 5.03
N GLY A 123 -6.04 -10.96 6.08
CA GLY A 123 -6.37 -10.56 7.44
C GLY A 123 -5.34 -9.58 7.98
N HIS A 124 -5.34 -9.35 9.29
CA HIS A 124 -4.22 -8.69 9.97
C HIS A 124 -2.92 -9.48 9.79
N HIS A 125 -3.06 -10.79 9.68
CA HIS A 125 -1.98 -11.73 9.41
C HIS A 125 -2.13 -12.33 8.02
N TYR A 126 -1.05 -12.95 7.55
CA TYR A 126 -1.06 -13.74 6.34
C TYR A 126 -1.89 -14.99 6.51
N THR A 127 -2.41 -15.47 5.38
CA THR A 127 -2.63 -16.91 5.26
C THR A 127 -1.27 -17.60 5.21
N GLU A 128 -1.21 -18.79 5.77
CA GLU A 128 -0.02 -19.62 5.64
C GLU A 128 0.27 -19.85 4.15
N ASN A 129 1.47 -19.42 3.73
CA ASN A 129 1.91 -19.73 2.37
C ASN A 129 2.20 -21.23 2.29
N ARG A 130 1.41 -21.93 1.50
CA ARG A 130 1.54 -23.37 1.34
C ARG A 130 2.54 -23.78 0.27
N HIS A 131 3.12 -22.83 -0.46
CA HIS A 131 4.12 -23.06 -1.53
C HIS A 131 3.74 -24.10 -2.59
N ASP A 132 2.53 -24.62 -2.56
CA ASP A 132 1.98 -25.61 -3.49
C ASP A 132 0.97 -25.01 -4.47
N GLY A 133 0.86 -23.66 -4.48
CA GLY A 133 -0.10 -22.93 -5.29
C GLY A 133 -1.51 -22.90 -4.69
N THR A 134 -1.71 -23.47 -3.50
CA THR A 134 -2.98 -23.35 -2.76
C THR A 134 -2.93 -22.22 -1.75
N HIS A 135 -4.09 -21.64 -1.49
CA HIS A 135 -4.25 -20.55 -0.53
C HIS A 135 -5.20 -21.02 0.59
N GLY A 136 -4.86 -20.67 1.82
CA GLY A 136 -5.71 -20.92 2.99
C GLY A 136 -6.81 -19.88 3.13
N SER A 137 -7.54 -19.95 4.24
CA SER A 137 -8.50 -18.91 4.65
C SER A 137 -7.77 -17.79 5.38
N ALA A 138 -8.32 -16.56 5.34
CA ALA A 138 -7.79 -15.44 6.12
C ALA A 138 -7.88 -15.74 7.62
N TRP A 139 -6.84 -15.38 8.34
CA TRP A 139 -6.63 -15.73 9.73
C TRP A 139 -6.91 -14.57 10.69
N GLY A 140 -7.20 -14.85 11.95
CA GLY A 140 -7.50 -13.86 12.97
C GLY A 140 -8.94 -13.38 12.86
N TYR A 141 -9.14 -12.10 12.61
CA TYR A 141 -10.47 -11.50 12.40
C TYR A 141 -11.15 -11.94 11.09
N GLY A 142 -10.53 -12.80 10.31
CA GLY A 142 -10.99 -13.15 8.98
C GLY A 142 -10.56 -12.12 7.93
N PRO A 143 -11.23 -12.09 6.78
CA PRO A 143 -10.89 -11.20 5.69
C PRO A 143 -11.11 -9.73 6.09
N MET A 144 -10.13 -8.90 5.81
CA MET A 144 -10.17 -7.47 6.12
C MET A 144 -9.95 -6.65 4.86
N HIS A 145 -11.01 -6.04 4.35
CA HIS A 145 -10.91 -5.17 3.17
C HIS A 145 -9.97 -3.99 3.39
N ALA A 146 -9.89 -3.50 4.62
CA ALA A 146 -8.97 -2.44 5.00
C ALA A 146 -7.49 -2.81 4.80
N CYS A 147 -7.11 -4.09 4.86
CA CYS A 147 -5.77 -4.60 4.53
C CYS A 147 -5.68 -5.05 3.07
N SER A 148 -6.72 -5.72 2.58
CA SER A 148 -6.76 -6.35 1.26
C SER A 148 -6.70 -5.34 0.13
N ILE A 149 -7.43 -4.23 0.26
CA ILE A 149 -7.45 -3.18 -0.77
C ILE A 149 -6.08 -2.50 -0.94
N PRO A 150 -5.39 -2.00 0.11
CA PRO A 150 -4.03 -1.49 -0.03
C PRO A 150 -3.06 -2.52 -0.61
N ALA A 151 -3.16 -3.79 -0.21
CA ALA A 151 -2.34 -4.85 -0.78
C ALA A 151 -2.59 -5.04 -2.28
N GLY A 152 -3.85 -5.07 -2.69
CA GLY A 152 -4.23 -5.13 -4.10
C GLY A 152 -3.72 -3.93 -4.90
N ILE A 153 -3.87 -2.71 -4.37
CA ILE A 153 -3.31 -1.50 -4.98
C ILE A 153 -1.80 -1.65 -5.16
N SER A 154 -1.09 -2.14 -4.15
CA SER A 154 0.36 -2.31 -4.19
C SER A 154 0.80 -3.31 -5.27
N ILE A 155 0.07 -4.41 -5.43
CA ILE A 155 0.33 -5.44 -6.46
C ILE A 155 0.10 -4.86 -7.87
N VAL A 156 -0.98 -4.09 -8.06
CA VAL A 156 -1.27 -3.41 -9.33
C VAL A 156 -0.18 -2.38 -9.66
N LEU A 157 0.28 -1.60 -8.68
CA LEU A 157 1.37 -0.64 -8.87
C LEU A 157 2.68 -1.34 -9.23
N ALA A 158 3.02 -2.44 -8.57
CA ALA A 158 4.20 -3.23 -8.90
C ALA A 158 4.15 -3.76 -10.35
N LYS A 159 2.98 -4.22 -10.81
CA LYS A 159 2.79 -4.58 -12.22
C LYS A 159 3.03 -3.40 -13.15
N LYS A 160 2.59 -2.19 -12.79
CA LYS A 160 2.90 -0.95 -13.55
C LYS A 160 4.39 -0.62 -13.55
N CYS A 161 5.12 -0.98 -12.51
CA CYS A 161 6.59 -0.86 -12.45
C CYS A 161 7.32 -1.90 -13.32
N GLY A 162 6.61 -2.81 -13.99
CA GLY A 162 7.20 -3.87 -14.80
C GLY A 162 7.68 -5.08 -13.98
N ILE A 163 7.26 -5.19 -12.72
CA ILE A 163 7.58 -6.35 -11.90
C ILE A 163 6.77 -7.56 -12.39
N GLY A 164 7.48 -8.61 -12.78
CA GLY A 164 6.90 -9.89 -13.18
C GLY A 164 6.96 -10.92 -12.05
N HIS A 165 5.83 -11.54 -11.74
CA HIS A 165 5.72 -12.71 -10.87
C HIS A 165 4.47 -13.51 -11.26
N PRO A 166 4.51 -14.87 -11.24
CA PRO A 166 3.38 -15.70 -11.67
C PRO A 166 2.08 -15.43 -10.91
N GLU A 167 2.18 -15.07 -9.63
CA GLU A 167 1.01 -14.82 -8.76
C GLU A 167 0.39 -13.44 -8.89
N ILE A 168 0.99 -12.49 -9.63
CA ILE A 168 0.47 -11.12 -9.72
C ILE A 168 -0.95 -11.11 -10.32
N ASP A 169 -1.13 -11.68 -11.49
CA ASP A 169 -2.42 -11.66 -12.18
C ASP A 169 -3.48 -12.50 -11.43
N PRO A 170 -3.17 -13.74 -10.98
CA PRO A 170 -4.07 -14.48 -10.13
C PRO A 170 -4.48 -13.74 -8.84
N ALA A 171 -3.55 -13.03 -8.20
CA ALA A 171 -3.84 -12.27 -6.99
C ALA A 171 -4.80 -11.10 -7.25
N ILE A 172 -4.59 -10.37 -8.33
CA ILE A 172 -5.49 -9.28 -8.76
C ILE A 172 -6.88 -9.83 -9.07
N ASP A 173 -6.96 -10.95 -9.77
CA ASP A 173 -8.23 -11.58 -10.15
C ASP A 173 -9.00 -12.10 -8.93
N ARG A 174 -8.32 -12.73 -7.98
CA ARG A 174 -8.95 -13.22 -6.74
C ARG A 174 -9.55 -12.06 -5.95
N LEU A 175 -8.77 -11.01 -5.69
CA LEU A 175 -9.25 -9.83 -4.97
C LEU A 175 -10.37 -9.13 -5.74
N GLY A 176 -10.23 -8.94 -7.05
CA GLY A 176 -11.24 -8.32 -7.88
C GLY A 176 -12.58 -9.05 -7.85
N LYS A 177 -12.58 -10.37 -7.84
CA LYS A 177 -13.80 -11.18 -7.69
C LYS A 177 -14.44 -10.99 -6.32
N ASN A 178 -13.64 -10.99 -5.26
CA ASN A 178 -14.13 -10.76 -3.90
C ASN A 178 -14.76 -9.38 -3.77
N GLU A 179 -14.04 -8.33 -4.17
CA GLU A 179 -14.54 -6.95 -4.05
C GLU A 179 -15.77 -6.70 -4.92
N SER A 180 -15.85 -7.34 -6.10
CA SER A 180 -17.00 -7.22 -7.01
C SER A 180 -18.30 -7.73 -6.40
N TYR A 181 -18.23 -8.67 -5.44
CA TYR A 181 -19.41 -9.13 -4.72
C TYR A 181 -20.06 -8.01 -3.91
N TYR A 182 -19.27 -7.05 -3.43
CA TYR A 182 -19.77 -5.96 -2.60
C TYR A 182 -20.25 -4.74 -3.40
N VAL A 183 -20.05 -4.74 -4.72
CA VAL A 183 -20.64 -3.71 -5.60
C VAL A 183 -22.15 -3.72 -5.41
N ASP A 184 -22.73 -2.57 -5.22
CA ASP A 184 -24.16 -2.36 -4.96
C ASP A 184 -24.68 -2.93 -3.62
N LYS A 185 -23.83 -3.39 -2.72
CA LYS A 185 -24.22 -3.86 -1.37
C LYS A 185 -24.21 -2.76 -0.29
N GLY A 186 -23.95 -1.51 -0.69
CA GLY A 186 -23.96 -0.36 0.22
C GLY A 186 -22.65 -0.12 0.98
N GLY A 187 -21.63 -0.96 0.81
CA GLY A 187 -20.30 -0.77 1.38
C GLY A 187 -19.53 -2.08 1.54
N LEU A 188 -18.24 -1.92 1.80
CA LEU A 188 -17.36 -3.04 2.14
C LEU A 188 -17.39 -3.26 3.65
N PRO A 189 -17.52 -4.50 4.15
CA PRO A 189 -17.43 -4.76 5.58
C PRO A 189 -16.00 -4.48 6.07
N TYR A 190 -15.88 -4.04 7.29
CA TYR A 190 -14.56 -3.77 7.89
C TYR A 190 -13.69 -5.03 7.92
N GLY A 191 -14.27 -6.16 8.17
CA GLY A 191 -13.60 -7.43 8.30
C GLY A 191 -14.44 -8.37 9.14
N GLU A 192 -14.14 -8.49 10.41
CA GLU A 192 -14.79 -9.35 11.39
C GLU A 192 -16.13 -9.94 10.95
N HIS A 193 -16.21 -11.25 10.83
CA HIS A 193 -17.45 -11.95 10.48
C HIS A 193 -17.96 -11.74 9.04
N ALA A 194 -17.23 -11.03 8.19
CA ALA A 194 -17.56 -11.05 6.77
C ALA A 194 -17.30 -12.45 6.22
N PRO A 195 -18.24 -13.07 5.54
CA PRO A 195 -17.96 -14.35 4.89
C PRO A 195 -16.90 -14.13 3.81
N GLU A 196 -15.90 -14.98 3.77
CA GLU A 196 -15.10 -15.14 2.56
C GLU A 196 -15.98 -15.77 1.48
N LEU A 197 -15.92 -15.25 0.29
CA LEU A 197 -16.77 -15.63 -0.82
C LEU A 197 -16.01 -16.43 -1.86
#